data_e8a206788bb06dc80e1630ebf2f080ef
#
_entry.id   e8a206788bb06dc80e1630ebf2f080ef
#
_cell.length_a   1.000
_cell.length_b   1.000
_cell.length_c   1.000
_cell.angle_alpha   90.00
_cell.angle_beta   90.00
_cell.angle_gamma   90.00
#
_symmetry.space_group_name_H-M   'P 1'
#
loop_
_entity.id
_entity.type
_entity.pdbx_description
1 polymer ?
#
loop_
_entity_poly.entity_id
_entity_poly.type
_entity_poly.pdbx_seq_one_letter_code
_entity_poly.pdbx_strand_id
1 'polypeptide(L)'
;MYLRLLIYVTSDCTLKCKWCNQNYTMTENKGYQMSMDEVWDIVESCKKRKLRFNYIELTGGEPSLWKSIKKGVEAFSEICDVVTLVTNGNNPELVLSLNLKEWGVSSSQASKEQLKVYHDRKRGDVFYNAHSHKKTPEVPLENALPADCSVRFTARNMIPQNSYTYIRGKVYYCCTAFPLSEKAGLTPDIVCDFEDDFITKFADKTFDKPICSYCLCNKKVWDQA
;
A
#
# COMPACT_ATOMS: atom_id res chain seq x y z
N MET A 1 5.57 17.00 -8.68
CA MET A 1 4.65 15.83 -8.75
C MET A 1 4.79 15.06 -7.44
N TYR A 2 3.70 14.70 -6.80
CA TYR A 2 3.73 13.94 -5.54
C TYR A 2 3.71 12.44 -5.85
N LEU A 3 4.75 11.73 -5.42
CA LEU A 3 4.93 10.30 -5.68
C LEU A 3 4.82 9.49 -4.40
N ARG A 4 3.99 8.46 -4.42
CA ARG A 4 3.83 7.48 -3.34
C ARG A 4 4.04 6.07 -3.88
N LEU A 5 4.82 5.27 -3.18
CA LEU A 5 5.02 3.85 -3.46
C LEU A 5 4.59 3.02 -2.26
N LEU A 6 3.65 2.11 -2.47
CA LEU A 6 3.34 1.05 -1.52
C LEU A 6 4.22 -0.14 -1.85
N ILE A 7 4.95 -0.66 -0.86
CA ILE A 7 5.84 -1.80 -1.05
C ILE A 7 5.34 -2.96 -0.20
N TYR A 8 5.05 -4.07 -0.87
CA TYR A 8 4.73 -5.33 -0.21
C TYR A 8 6.01 -5.99 0.27
N VAL A 9 6.24 -5.98 1.58
CA VAL A 9 7.48 -6.49 2.18
C VAL A 9 7.37 -7.90 2.72
N THR A 10 6.16 -8.36 3.01
CA THR A 10 5.92 -9.74 3.50
C THR A 10 4.49 -10.18 3.26
N SER A 11 4.29 -11.47 3.06
CA SER A 11 2.98 -12.11 3.07
C SER A 11 2.56 -12.64 4.44
N ASP A 12 3.47 -12.66 5.42
CA ASP A 12 3.17 -13.15 6.75
C ASP A 12 2.24 -12.19 7.49
N CYS A 13 1.25 -12.73 8.19
CA CYS A 13 0.32 -11.95 9.01
C CYS A 13 -0.12 -12.76 10.24
N THR A 14 -0.28 -12.10 11.37
CA THR A 14 -0.80 -12.72 12.60
C THR A 14 -2.33 -12.85 12.59
N LEU A 15 -3.02 -12.17 11.67
CA LEU A 15 -4.47 -12.14 11.58
C LEU A 15 -4.98 -12.85 10.33
N LYS A 16 -6.22 -13.30 10.40
CA LYS A 16 -6.99 -13.90 9.31
C LYS A 16 -8.30 -13.11 9.12
N CYS A 17 -8.16 -11.83 8.78
CA CYS A 17 -9.31 -10.94 8.66
C CYS A 17 -10.24 -11.41 7.53
N LYS A 18 -11.51 -11.57 7.84
CA LYS A 18 -12.54 -12.01 6.87
C LYS A 18 -12.61 -11.12 5.62
N TRP A 19 -12.31 -9.84 5.79
CA TRP A 19 -12.43 -8.81 4.76
C TRP A 19 -11.07 -8.18 4.39
N CYS A 20 -10.00 -8.96 4.50
CA CYS A 20 -8.68 -8.48 4.11
C CYS A 20 -8.66 -8.23 2.60
N ASN A 21 -8.48 -6.97 2.19
CA ASN A 21 -8.34 -6.61 0.78
C ASN A 21 -7.03 -7.12 0.17
N GLN A 22 -6.07 -7.51 1.03
CA GLN A 22 -4.76 -8.03 0.64
C GLN A 22 -4.70 -9.58 0.69
N ASN A 23 -5.81 -10.23 1.04
CA ASN A 23 -5.83 -11.69 1.23
C ASN A 23 -5.34 -12.45 -0.01
N TYR A 24 -5.75 -12.03 -1.20
CA TYR A 24 -5.28 -12.63 -2.46
C TYR A 24 -3.77 -12.47 -2.62
N THR A 25 -3.26 -11.26 -2.45
CA THR A 25 -1.81 -10.98 -2.51
C THR A 25 -1.02 -11.85 -1.54
N MET A 26 -1.52 -12.03 -0.32
CA MET A 26 -0.87 -12.87 0.69
C MET A 26 -0.93 -14.34 0.32
N THR A 27 -2.01 -14.81 -0.29
CA THR A 27 -2.18 -16.21 -0.69
C THR A 27 -1.25 -16.56 -1.84
N GLU A 28 -1.23 -15.77 -2.90
CA GLU A 28 -0.38 -15.99 -4.07
C GLU A 28 1.11 -15.83 -3.76
N ASN A 29 1.45 -15.01 -2.77
CA ASN A 29 2.82 -14.79 -2.34
C ASN A 29 3.14 -15.46 -0.99
N LYS A 30 2.48 -16.57 -0.64
CA LYS A 30 2.64 -17.25 0.65
C LYS A 30 4.11 -17.52 0.96
N GLY A 31 4.54 -17.10 2.16
CA GLY A 31 5.93 -17.23 2.61
C GLY A 31 6.88 -16.18 2.02
N TYR A 32 6.39 -15.21 1.26
CA TYR A 32 7.23 -14.14 0.74
C TYR A 32 7.74 -13.26 1.90
N GLN A 33 9.02 -13.01 1.87
CA GLN A 33 9.74 -12.05 2.68
C GLN A 33 10.68 -11.31 1.74
N MET A 34 10.49 -10.01 1.55
CA MET A 34 11.37 -9.19 0.72
C MET A 34 12.82 -9.32 1.20
N SER A 35 13.72 -9.67 0.30
CA SER A 35 15.14 -9.77 0.62
C SER A 35 15.79 -8.38 0.69
N MET A 36 16.94 -8.27 1.34
CA MET A 36 17.71 -7.01 1.33
C MET A 36 18.32 -6.74 -0.05
N ASP A 37 18.61 -7.74 -0.85
CA ASP A 37 19.06 -7.56 -2.24
C ASP A 37 17.96 -6.88 -3.05
N GLU A 38 16.71 -7.33 -2.92
CA GLU A 38 15.55 -6.71 -3.56
C GLU A 38 15.34 -5.25 -3.10
N VAL A 39 15.59 -4.96 -1.83
CA VAL A 39 15.57 -3.58 -1.32
C VAL A 39 16.65 -2.72 -1.97
N TRP A 40 17.89 -3.23 -2.05
CA TRP A 40 18.99 -2.50 -2.66
C TRP A 40 18.82 -2.31 -4.15
N ASP A 41 18.26 -3.28 -4.86
CA ASP A 41 17.91 -3.14 -6.28
C ASP A 41 16.95 -1.95 -6.51
N ILE A 42 15.93 -1.80 -5.65
CA ILE A 42 15.03 -0.65 -5.70
C ILE A 42 15.78 0.65 -5.43
N VAL A 43 16.58 0.69 -4.38
CA VAL A 43 17.30 1.90 -3.96
C VAL A 43 18.28 2.36 -5.05
N GLU A 44 19.09 1.44 -5.58
CA GLU A 44 20.07 1.75 -6.62
C GLU A 44 19.41 2.15 -7.94
N SER A 45 18.32 1.47 -8.33
CA SER A 45 17.52 1.86 -9.50
C SER A 45 16.98 3.28 -9.35
N CYS A 46 16.41 3.62 -8.18
CA CYS A 46 15.95 4.97 -7.91
C CYS A 46 17.07 6.00 -7.99
N LYS A 47 18.23 5.74 -7.39
CA LYS A 47 19.39 6.63 -7.44
C LYS A 47 19.88 6.85 -8.88
N LYS A 48 20.03 5.76 -9.65
CA LYS A 48 20.44 5.80 -11.06
C LYS A 48 19.47 6.66 -11.90
N ARG A 49 18.18 6.51 -11.66
CA ARG A 49 17.10 7.22 -12.37
C ARG A 49 16.81 8.61 -11.79
N LYS A 50 17.50 9.02 -10.71
CA LYS A 50 17.23 10.26 -9.94
C LYS A 50 15.76 10.35 -9.49
N LEU A 51 15.16 9.20 -9.20
CA LEU A 51 13.79 9.06 -8.74
C LEU A 51 13.75 9.15 -7.22
N ARG A 52 12.92 10.05 -6.69
CA ARG A 52 12.68 10.21 -5.27
C ARG A 52 11.18 10.22 -4.99
N PHE A 53 10.77 9.49 -3.98
CA PHE A 53 9.39 9.44 -3.52
C PHE A 53 9.16 10.45 -2.39
N ASN A 54 7.95 11.01 -2.34
CA ASN A 54 7.51 11.75 -1.16
C ASN A 54 7.12 10.79 -0.04
N TYR A 55 6.50 9.66 -0.42
CA TYR A 55 6.09 8.63 0.52
C TYR A 55 6.46 7.23 0.03
N ILE A 56 7.06 6.43 0.92
CA ILE A 56 7.11 4.98 0.79
C ILE A 56 6.34 4.39 1.96
N GLU A 57 5.30 3.62 1.65
CA GLU A 57 4.47 2.93 2.63
C GLU A 57 4.74 1.43 2.59
N LEU A 58 5.29 0.90 3.68
CA LEU A 58 5.50 -0.53 3.83
C LEU A 58 4.19 -1.21 4.22
N THR A 59 3.83 -2.23 3.47
CA THR A 59 2.58 -2.98 3.62
C THR A 59 2.82 -4.47 3.33
N GLY A 60 1.74 -5.23 3.26
CA GLY A 60 1.79 -6.66 2.97
C GLY A 60 0.77 -7.42 3.81
N GLY A 61 1.17 -8.52 4.43
CA GLY A 61 0.44 -9.13 5.52
C GLY A 61 0.50 -8.24 6.75
N GLU A 62 1.52 -8.43 7.57
CA GLU A 62 1.85 -7.55 8.70
C GLU A 62 3.33 -7.15 8.58
N PRO A 63 3.64 -5.89 8.22
CA PRO A 63 5.02 -5.45 7.97
C PRO A 63 5.96 -5.64 9.15
N SER A 64 5.46 -5.59 10.39
CA SER A 64 6.29 -5.82 11.58
C SER A 64 6.83 -7.26 11.69
N LEU A 65 6.33 -8.18 10.86
CA LEU A 65 6.87 -9.54 10.74
C LEU A 65 7.97 -9.67 9.68
N TRP A 66 8.22 -8.63 8.92
CA TRP A 66 9.33 -8.63 7.96
C TRP A 66 10.66 -8.59 8.69
N LYS A 67 11.47 -9.64 8.50
CA LYS A 67 12.73 -9.85 9.25
C LYS A 67 13.74 -8.72 9.07
N SER A 68 13.72 -8.06 7.92
CA SER A 68 14.66 -6.98 7.58
C SER A 68 14.11 -5.58 7.80
N ILE A 69 13.00 -5.42 8.52
CA ILE A 69 12.25 -4.15 8.60
C ILE A 69 13.12 -2.95 9.01
N LYS A 70 14.02 -3.10 9.99
CA LYS A 70 14.88 -1.99 10.44
C LYS A 70 15.81 -1.52 9.33
N LYS A 71 16.54 -2.46 8.71
CA LYS A 71 17.46 -2.18 7.60
C LYS A 71 16.71 -1.65 6.37
N GLY A 72 15.53 -2.20 6.09
CA GLY A 72 14.70 -1.76 4.99
C GLY A 72 14.20 -0.33 5.16
N VAL A 73 13.76 0.06 6.35
CA VAL A 73 13.37 1.45 6.66
C VAL A 73 14.54 2.41 6.45
N GLU A 74 15.74 2.05 6.93
CA GLU A 74 16.96 2.83 6.73
C GLU A 74 17.27 3.00 5.24
N ALA A 75 17.29 1.90 4.48
CA ALA A 75 17.60 1.92 3.06
C ALA A 75 16.59 2.75 2.25
N PHE A 76 15.28 2.54 2.47
CA PHE A 76 14.25 3.31 1.78
C PHE A 76 14.27 4.81 2.13
N SER A 77 14.76 5.18 3.30
CA SER A 77 14.93 6.59 3.68
C SER A 77 15.93 7.36 2.80
N GLU A 78 16.80 6.64 2.07
CA GLU A 78 17.71 7.26 1.14
C GLU A 78 17.02 7.83 -0.13
N ILE A 79 15.90 7.24 -0.51
CA ILE A 79 15.15 7.56 -1.74
C ILE A 79 13.77 8.16 -1.49
N CYS A 80 13.43 8.46 -0.24
CA CYS A 80 12.11 8.89 0.18
C CYS A 80 12.18 10.01 1.23
N ASP A 81 11.17 10.89 1.25
CA ASP A 81 11.06 11.93 2.27
C ASP A 81 10.44 11.38 3.56
N VAL A 82 9.47 10.48 3.42
CA VAL A 82 8.76 9.84 4.53
C VAL A 82 8.59 8.36 4.27
N VAL A 83 9.24 7.54 5.08
CA VAL A 83 8.93 6.10 5.16
C VAL A 83 7.91 5.89 6.26
N THR A 84 6.84 5.19 5.95
CA THR A 84 5.76 4.83 6.88
C THR A 84 5.41 3.36 6.74
N LEU A 85 4.62 2.84 7.65
CA LEU A 85 4.05 1.50 7.54
C LEU A 85 2.59 1.47 7.99
N VAL A 86 1.85 0.49 7.46
CA VAL A 86 0.49 0.17 7.92
C VAL A 86 0.53 -1.16 8.66
N THR A 87 0.22 -1.12 9.95
CA THR A 87 0.28 -2.28 10.85
C THR A 87 -1.09 -2.61 11.45
N ASN A 88 -1.29 -3.86 11.79
CA ASN A 88 -2.42 -4.30 12.60
C ASN A 88 -2.24 -4.02 14.12
N GLY A 89 -1.12 -3.44 14.50
CA GLY A 89 -0.84 -3.03 15.88
C GLY A 89 -0.27 -4.11 16.80
N ASN A 90 -0.04 -5.32 16.33
CA ASN A 90 0.36 -6.45 17.20
C ASN A 90 1.79 -6.39 17.74
N ASN A 91 2.65 -5.51 17.22
CA ASN A 91 4.04 -5.42 17.66
C ASN A 91 4.45 -3.95 17.89
N PRO A 92 3.83 -3.27 18.88
CA PRO A 92 4.05 -1.84 19.09
C PRO A 92 5.49 -1.49 19.46
N GLU A 93 6.17 -2.33 20.25
CA GLU A 93 7.55 -2.08 20.67
C GLU A 93 8.50 -1.99 19.47
N LEU A 94 8.41 -2.95 18.55
CA LEU A 94 9.20 -2.94 17.32
C LEU A 94 8.86 -1.73 16.47
N VAL A 95 7.57 -1.52 16.17
CA VAL A 95 7.13 -0.41 15.30
C VAL A 95 7.57 0.94 15.86
N LEU A 96 7.42 1.16 17.16
CA LEU A 96 7.83 2.41 17.83
C LEU A 96 9.35 2.55 17.95
N SER A 97 10.12 1.46 17.80
CA SER A 97 11.59 1.49 17.76
C SER A 97 12.14 1.87 16.38
N LEU A 98 11.32 1.83 15.33
CA LEU A 98 11.72 2.21 13.99
C LEU A 98 11.86 3.74 13.88
N ASN A 99 12.80 4.20 13.06
CA ASN A 99 12.96 5.63 12.78
C ASN A 99 11.94 6.10 11.74
N LEU A 100 10.66 6.03 12.09
CA LEU A 100 9.56 6.47 11.25
C LEU A 100 9.06 7.83 11.71
N LYS A 101 8.72 8.69 10.76
CA LYS A 101 8.05 9.98 11.04
C LYS A 101 6.58 9.76 11.38
N GLU A 102 5.96 8.77 10.75
CA GLU A 102 4.55 8.45 10.91
C GLU A 102 4.29 6.96 10.66
N TRP A 103 3.18 6.45 11.17
CA TRP A 103 2.70 5.08 10.95
C TRP A 103 1.18 5.05 10.91
N GLY A 104 0.62 4.09 10.17
CA GLY A 104 -0.81 3.81 10.16
C GLY A 104 -1.12 2.57 10.99
N VAL A 105 -2.01 2.70 11.96
CA VAL A 105 -2.52 1.55 12.72
C VAL A 105 -3.94 1.26 12.30
N SER A 106 -4.22 0.01 11.95
CA SER A 106 -5.57 -0.43 11.58
C SER A 106 -6.45 -0.52 12.82
N SER A 107 -7.26 0.50 13.09
CA SER A 107 -8.12 0.59 14.27
C SER A 107 -9.17 -0.52 14.36
N SER A 108 -9.52 -1.14 13.23
CA SER A 108 -10.45 -2.28 13.21
C SER A 108 -9.82 -3.61 13.61
N GLN A 109 -8.50 -3.65 13.75
CA GLN A 109 -7.73 -4.86 14.05
C GLN A 109 -6.98 -4.76 15.36
N ALA A 110 -6.50 -3.59 15.72
CA ALA A 110 -5.79 -3.34 16.96
C ALA A 110 -6.76 -3.25 18.15
N SER A 111 -6.38 -3.81 19.29
CA SER A 111 -7.13 -3.63 20.54
C SER A 111 -7.05 -2.17 21.03
N LYS A 112 -7.95 -1.80 21.94
CA LYS A 112 -7.92 -0.47 22.54
C LYS A 112 -6.61 -0.19 23.29
N GLU A 113 -6.07 -1.23 23.95
CA GLU A 113 -4.80 -1.16 24.67
C GLU A 113 -3.63 -0.95 23.70
N GLN A 114 -3.60 -1.67 22.58
CA GLN A 114 -2.59 -1.48 21.53
C GLN A 114 -2.68 -0.07 20.95
N LEU A 115 -3.88 0.39 20.61
CA LEU A 115 -4.08 1.76 20.11
C LEU A 115 -3.59 2.81 21.10
N LYS A 116 -3.84 2.62 22.41
CA LYS A 116 -3.35 3.51 23.45
C LYS A 116 -1.83 3.62 23.47
N VAL A 117 -1.11 2.50 23.32
CA VAL A 117 0.37 2.50 23.27
C VAL A 117 0.89 3.38 22.14
N TYR A 118 0.27 3.32 20.95
CA TYR A 118 0.63 4.19 19.83
C TYR A 118 0.29 5.66 20.08
N HIS A 119 -0.84 5.95 20.73
CA HIS A 119 -1.26 7.31 21.08
C HIS A 119 -0.35 7.98 22.09
N ASP A 120 0.01 7.26 23.15
CA ASP A 120 0.75 7.82 24.28
C ASP A 120 2.19 8.22 23.90
N ARG A 121 2.73 7.68 22.80
CA ARG A 121 4.11 7.92 22.35
C ARG A 121 4.31 9.18 21.52
N LYS A 122 3.28 9.94 21.18
CA LYS A 122 3.31 11.29 20.55
C LYS A 122 4.42 11.52 19.49
N ARG A 123 4.79 10.54 18.70
CA ARG A 123 5.70 10.70 17.57
C ARG A 123 4.92 10.53 16.28
N GLY A 124 4.73 11.61 15.53
CA GLY A 124 4.08 11.61 14.23
C GLY A 124 2.55 11.47 14.30
N ASP A 125 1.92 11.64 13.16
CA ASP A 125 0.47 11.47 13.04
C ASP A 125 0.13 9.98 13.00
N VAL A 126 -0.60 9.51 14.01
CA VAL A 126 -1.19 8.17 13.99
C VAL A 126 -2.42 8.24 13.10
N PHE A 127 -2.31 7.70 11.90
CA PHE A 127 -3.45 7.59 11.02
C PHE A 127 -4.28 6.37 11.40
N TYR A 128 -5.46 6.59 11.92
CA TYR A 128 -6.46 5.54 12.02
C TYR A 128 -6.96 5.22 10.64
N ASN A 129 -6.40 4.18 10.05
CA ASN A 129 -6.93 3.64 8.82
C ASN A 129 -8.10 2.71 9.17
N ALA A 130 -9.26 3.30 9.42
CA ALA A 130 -10.52 2.55 9.40
C ALA A 130 -10.80 2.14 7.96
N HIS A 131 -9.98 1.26 7.38
CA HIS A 131 -10.40 0.56 6.19
C HIS A 131 -11.60 -0.28 6.58
N SER A 132 -12.76 0.15 6.15
CA SER A 132 -13.90 -0.74 6.13
C SER A 132 -13.47 -1.95 5.30
N HIS A 133 -13.31 -3.08 5.97
CA HIS A 133 -12.95 -4.35 5.35
C HIS A 133 -14.15 -4.89 4.59
N LYS A 134 -14.56 -4.19 3.52
CA LYS A 134 -15.63 -4.63 2.65
C LYS A 134 -15.09 -5.70 1.72
N LYS A 135 -15.87 -6.74 1.53
CA LYS A 135 -15.56 -7.82 0.59
C LYS A 135 -15.43 -7.23 -0.82
N THR A 136 -14.34 -7.56 -1.50
CA THR A 136 -14.19 -7.22 -2.93
C THR A 136 -15.39 -7.78 -3.69
N PRO A 137 -16.06 -6.97 -4.53
CA PRO A 137 -17.19 -7.45 -5.32
C PRO A 137 -16.82 -8.68 -6.17
N GLU A 138 -17.71 -9.66 -6.23
CA GLU A 138 -17.49 -10.86 -7.05
C GLU A 138 -17.75 -10.59 -8.54
N VAL A 139 -18.55 -9.57 -8.82
CA VAL A 139 -18.86 -9.09 -10.17
C VAL A 139 -18.55 -7.61 -10.29
N PRO A 140 -18.29 -7.09 -11.51
CA PRO A 140 -18.09 -5.67 -11.73
C PRO A 140 -19.26 -4.85 -11.21
N LEU A 141 -18.95 -3.71 -10.60
CA LEU A 141 -19.99 -2.76 -10.18
C LEU A 141 -20.52 -2.05 -11.43
N GLU A 142 -21.80 -2.18 -11.70
CA GLU A 142 -22.45 -1.45 -12.79
C GLU A 142 -22.33 0.06 -12.54
N ASN A 143 -21.91 0.80 -13.58
CA ASN A 143 -21.73 2.25 -13.53
C ASN A 143 -20.75 2.73 -12.44
N ALA A 144 -19.66 2.01 -12.20
CA ALA A 144 -18.56 2.48 -11.41
C ALA A 144 -18.04 3.81 -11.98
N LEU A 145 -18.12 4.89 -11.20
CA LEU A 145 -17.68 6.22 -11.66
C LEU A 145 -16.17 6.33 -11.48
N PRO A 146 -15.42 6.62 -12.55
CA PRO A 146 -13.96 6.77 -12.51
C PRO A 146 -13.49 7.86 -11.53
N ALA A 147 -14.31 8.89 -11.31
CA ALA A 147 -13.97 10.06 -10.49
C ALA A 147 -13.78 9.79 -8.99
N ASP A 148 -14.28 8.67 -8.46
CA ASP A 148 -14.30 8.45 -7.01
C ASP A 148 -12.92 8.10 -6.42
N CYS A 149 -12.04 7.51 -7.19
CA CYS A 149 -10.69 7.22 -6.74
C CYS A 149 -9.84 8.49 -6.60
N SER A 150 -9.99 9.46 -7.53
CA SER A 150 -9.30 10.74 -7.48
C SER A 150 -9.66 11.54 -6.22
N VAL A 151 -10.92 11.50 -5.80
CA VAL A 151 -11.41 12.21 -4.61
C VAL A 151 -10.76 11.68 -3.32
N ARG A 152 -10.50 10.37 -3.20
CA ARG A 152 -9.85 9.80 -2.02
C ARG A 152 -8.37 10.14 -1.92
N PHE A 153 -7.67 10.18 -3.06
CA PHE A 153 -6.25 10.55 -3.08
C PHE A 153 -6.04 12.05 -2.93
N THR A 154 -7.02 12.88 -3.29
CA THR A 154 -6.99 14.34 -3.15
C THR A 154 -7.52 14.83 -1.79
N ALA A 155 -8.36 14.04 -1.10
CA ALA A 155 -9.08 14.51 0.08
C ALA A 155 -8.18 14.88 1.28
N ARG A 156 -6.95 14.37 1.36
CA ARG A 156 -6.04 14.72 2.47
C ARG A 156 -5.25 16.02 2.26
N ASN A 157 -4.87 16.37 1.02
CA ASN A 157 -4.02 17.54 0.78
C ASN A 157 -4.30 18.30 -0.53
N MET A 158 -5.41 18.04 -1.24
CA MET A 158 -5.72 18.64 -2.56
C MET A 158 -4.62 18.46 -3.64
N ILE A 159 -3.68 17.53 -3.42
CA ILE A 159 -2.59 17.26 -4.36
C ILE A 159 -2.87 15.90 -5.02
N PRO A 160 -2.91 15.81 -6.35
CA PRO A 160 -3.01 14.53 -7.05
C PRO A 160 -1.85 13.61 -6.62
N GLN A 161 -2.16 12.53 -5.92
CA GLN A 161 -1.15 11.58 -5.48
C GLN A 161 -1.02 10.46 -6.51
N ASN A 162 0.12 10.39 -7.17
CA ASN A 162 0.48 9.23 -7.97
C ASN A 162 0.94 8.10 -7.02
N SER A 163 0.01 7.23 -6.68
CA SER A 163 0.25 6.10 -5.79
C SER A 163 0.39 4.82 -6.61
N TYR A 164 1.51 4.15 -6.46
CA TYR A 164 1.85 2.89 -7.12
C TYR A 164 2.06 1.80 -6.09
N THR A 165 1.99 0.53 -6.50
CA THR A 165 2.26 -0.61 -5.63
C THR A 165 3.37 -1.46 -6.22
N TYR A 166 4.40 -1.73 -5.42
CA TYR A 166 5.50 -2.62 -5.77
C TYR A 166 5.33 -3.99 -5.12
N ILE A 167 5.47 -5.03 -5.94
CA ILE A 167 5.48 -6.44 -5.50
C ILE A 167 6.45 -7.22 -6.40
N ARG A 168 7.53 -7.76 -5.85
CA ARG A 168 8.47 -8.66 -6.55
C ARG A 168 8.92 -8.14 -7.92
N GLY A 169 9.51 -6.97 -7.96
CA GLY A 169 10.02 -6.37 -9.21
C GLY A 169 8.97 -5.74 -10.11
N LYS A 170 7.69 -5.92 -9.82
CA LYS A 170 6.59 -5.34 -10.61
C LYS A 170 5.99 -4.12 -9.93
N VAL A 171 5.59 -3.15 -10.74
CA VAL A 171 4.83 -1.98 -10.32
C VAL A 171 3.43 -2.05 -10.88
N TYR A 172 2.48 -1.84 -10.00
CA TYR A 172 1.05 -1.84 -10.31
C TYR A 172 0.51 -0.42 -10.28
N TYR A 173 -0.43 -0.16 -11.18
CA TYR A 173 -1.09 1.12 -11.40
C TYR A 173 -1.63 1.77 -10.12
N CYS A 174 -2.17 1.00 -9.18
CA CYS A 174 -2.71 1.50 -7.92
C CYS A 174 -2.58 0.45 -6.80
N CYS A 175 -2.89 0.87 -5.57
CA CYS A 175 -2.77 0.04 -4.37
C CYS A 175 -3.65 -1.22 -4.35
N THR A 176 -4.65 -1.31 -5.19
CA THR A 176 -5.56 -2.46 -5.28
C THR A 176 -5.44 -3.21 -6.60
N ALA A 177 -4.60 -2.76 -7.54
CA ALA A 177 -4.49 -3.39 -8.85
C ALA A 177 -4.08 -4.86 -8.76
N PHE A 178 -3.07 -5.20 -7.95
CA PHE A 178 -2.66 -6.59 -7.79
C PHE A 178 -3.76 -7.47 -7.18
N PRO A 179 -4.34 -7.14 -6.00
CA PRO A 179 -5.41 -7.96 -5.44
C PRO A 179 -6.67 -8.08 -6.31
N LEU A 180 -6.89 -7.13 -7.21
CA LEU A 180 -8.04 -7.17 -8.13
C LEU A 180 -7.71 -7.79 -9.49
N SER A 181 -6.46 -7.99 -9.81
CA SER A 181 -6.02 -8.52 -11.11
C SER A 181 -6.53 -9.92 -11.40
N GLU A 182 -6.78 -10.73 -10.37
CA GLU A 182 -7.44 -12.03 -10.49
C GLU A 182 -8.80 -11.92 -11.16
N LYS A 183 -9.56 -10.87 -10.84
CA LYS A 183 -10.94 -10.69 -11.35
C LYS A 183 -10.98 -10.01 -12.71
N ALA A 184 -10.06 -9.09 -12.96
CA ALA A 184 -10.03 -8.26 -14.17
C ALA A 184 -8.94 -8.65 -15.17
N GLY A 185 -8.03 -9.56 -14.75
CA GLY A 185 -6.83 -9.90 -15.51
C GLY A 185 -5.71 -8.87 -15.36
N LEU A 186 -4.46 -9.33 -15.48
CA LEU A 186 -3.28 -8.47 -15.56
C LEU A 186 -3.09 -8.02 -17.00
N THR A 187 -3.17 -6.72 -17.22
CA THR A 187 -2.96 -6.11 -18.55
C THR A 187 -1.77 -5.15 -18.50
N PRO A 188 -1.06 -4.94 -19.65
CA PRO A 188 0.10 -4.05 -19.69
C PRO A 188 -0.19 -2.60 -19.26
N ASP A 189 -1.45 -2.20 -19.22
CA ASP A 189 -1.88 -0.86 -18.80
C ASP A 189 -2.06 -0.72 -17.28
N ILE A 190 -1.95 -1.82 -16.51
CA ILE A 190 -2.03 -1.80 -15.04
C ILE A 190 -0.81 -2.38 -14.33
N VAL A 191 0.13 -2.97 -15.06
CA VAL A 191 1.37 -3.56 -14.50
C VAL A 191 2.57 -3.32 -15.44
N CYS A 192 3.75 -3.14 -14.87
CA CYS A 192 5.03 -3.14 -15.59
C CYS A 192 6.17 -3.55 -14.66
N ASP A 193 7.36 -3.69 -15.20
CA ASP A 193 8.58 -3.88 -14.40
C ASP A 193 8.94 -2.59 -13.67
N PHE A 194 9.59 -2.71 -12.51
CA PHE A 194 10.04 -1.54 -11.74
C PHE A 194 11.10 -0.74 -12.51
N GLU A 195 11.89 -1.40 -13.33
CA GLU A 195 12.92 -0.78 -14.18
C GLU A 195 12.33 0.02 -15.35
N ASP A 196 11.08 -0.24 -15.73
CA ASP A 196 10.39 0.56 -16.73
C ASP A 196 10.11 1.98 -16.20
N ASP A 197 9.86 2.92 -17.12
CA ASP A 197 9.35 4.24 -16.75
C ASP A 197 7.85 4.18 -16.42
N PHE A 198 7.53 3.55 -15.27
CA PHE A 198 6.15 3.42 -14.81
C PHE A 198 5.47 4.76 -14.55
N ILE A 199 6.24 5.81 -14.27
CA ILE A 199 5.68 7.15 -14.02
C ILE A 199 5.07 7.69 -15.31
N THR A 200 5.81 7.67 -16.41
CA THR A 200 5.29 8.06 -17.72
C THR A 200 4.22 7.10 -18.22
N LYS A 201 4.46 5.78 -18.04
CA LYS A 201 3.51 4.75 -18.47
C LYS A 201 2.13 4.89 -17.81
N PHE A 202 2.12 5.27 -16.53
CA PHE A 202 0.90 5.46 -15.76
C PHE A 202 0.54 6.94 -15.54
N ALA A 203 1.11 7.86 -16.31
CA ALA A 203 0.85 9.30 -16.19
C ALA A 203 -0.60 9.65 -16.45
N ASP A 204 -1.20 9.01 -17.44
CA ASP A 204 -2.63 9.12 -17.72
C ASP A 204 -3.41 8.14 -16.83
N LYS A 205 -3.60 8.54 -15.59
CA LYS A 205 -4.46 7.80 -14.64
C LYS A 205 -5.93 8.11 -14.93
N THR A 206 -6.39 7.64 -16.07
CA THR A 206 -7.82 7.53 -16.31
C THR A 206 -8.34 6.39 -15.42
N PHE A 207 -9.33 6.66 -14.58
CA PHE A 207 -9.92 5.67 -13.68
C PHE A 207 -11.01 4.84 -14.38
N ASP A 208 -10.74 4.46 -15.61
CA ASP A 208 -11.61 3.65 -16.49
C ASP A 208 -11.08 2.24 -16.76
N LYS A 209 -10.04 1.83 -16.00
CA LYS A 209 -9.48 0.48 -16.14
C LYS A 209 -10.48 -0.58 -15.69
N PRO A 210 -10.49 -1.77 -16.32
CA PRO A 210 -11.40 -2.86 -15.94
C PRO A 210 -11.38 -3.18 -14.44
N ILE A 211 -10.22 -3.08 -13.77
CA ILE A 211 -10.10 -3.29 -12.33
C ILE A 211 -10.89 -2.28 -11.49
N CYS A 212 -11.16 -1.09 -12.02
CA CYS A 212 -11.86 -0.04 -11.27
C CYS A 212 -13.31 -0.43 -10.95
N SER A 213 -13.94 -1.25 -11.79
CA SER A 213 -15.30 -1.76 -11.54
C SER A 213 -15.39 -2.75 -10.38
N TYR A 214 -14.26 -3.32 -9.95
CA TYR A 214 -14.18 -4.20 -8.78
C TYR A 214 -13.65 -3.46 -7.54
N CYS A 215 -13.29 -2.19 -7.68
CA CYS A 215 -12.60 -1.47 -6.62
C CYS A 215 -13.56 -1.00 -5.52
N LEU A 216 -13.23 -1.32 -4.27
CA LEU A 216 -13.98 -0.87 -3.09
C LEU A 216 -13.85 0.66 -2.83
N CYS A 217 -12.99 1.35 -3.56
CA CYS A 217 -12.91 2.80 -3.52
C CYS A 217 -14.02 3.48 -4.32
N ASN A 218 -14.88 2.71 -4.98
CA ASN A 218 -16.03 3.23 -5.69
C ASN A 218 -17.11 3.71 -4.71
N LYS A 219 -17.60 4.94 -4.91
CA LYS A 219 -18.58 5.60 -4.04
C LYS A 219 -19.87 4.79 -3.85
N LYS A 220 -20.35 4.14 -4.91
CA LYS A 220 -21.58 3.31 -4.82
C LYS A 220 -21.49 2.16 -3.82
N VAL A 221 -20.28 1.65 -3.55
CA VAL A 221 -20.10 0.59 -2.53
C VAL A 221 -20.24 1.14 -1.13
N TRP A 222 -19.92 2.42 -0.92
CA TRP A 222 -20.02 3.09 0.38
C TRP A 222 -21.43 3.50 0.73
N ASP A 223 -22.22 3.88 -0.28
CA ASP A 223 -23.60 4.34 -0.10
C ASP A 223 -24.58 3.18 0.14
N GLN A 224 -24.15 1.92 -0.12
CA GLN A 224 -24.96 0.70 0.08
C GLN A 224 -24.61 -0.08 1.36
N ALA A 225 -23.72 0.42 2.18
CA ALA A 225 -23.24 -0.19 3.41
C ALA A 225 -23.63 0.59 4.65
#